data_ae693d3cb468030ab6d5ae572bba684a
#
_entry.id   ae693d3cb468030ab6d5ae572bba684a
#
_cell.length_a   1.000
_cell.length_b   1.000
_cell.length_c   1.000
_cell.angle_alpha   90.00
_cell.angle_beta   90.00
_cell.angle_gamma   90.00
#
_symmetry.space_group_name_H-M   'P 1'
#
loop_
_entity.id
_entity.type
_entity.pdbx_description
1 polymer ?
#
loop_
_entity_poly.entity_id
_entity_poly.type
_entity_poly.pdbx_seq_one_letter_code
_entity_poly.pdbx_strand_id
1 'polypeptide(L)'
;MIINQRDDRHAQVIDAARRMLTAIRTAPKAKGNDLIEGAIVEGDDLRRLSDAMLELYAETSRPVYQRDAANILQGDAVVLVGIRPQPMGLNCAHCGFPTCADKPAAVPCAFNSIDVGIAAGSACSVAADCRVDTRTLFSAGMGAMRLGLLPGCRLVLAIAVSATSKNPFFDRK
;
A
#
# COMPACT_ATOMS: atom_id res chain seq x y z
N MET A 1 -3.97 -6.30 -36.37
CA MET A 1 -4.64 -6.32 -35.04
C MET A 1 -4.83 -4.87 -34.61
N ILE A 2 -6.02 -4.51 -34.14
CA ILE A 2 -6.30 -3.17 -33.58
C ILE A 2 -6.52 -3.35 -32.08
N ILE A 3 -5.78 -2.62 -31.24
CA ILE A 3 -5.96 -2.60 -29.80
C ILE A 3 -6.73 -1.30 -29.48
N ASN A 4 -7.91 -1.44 -28.89
CA ASN A 4 -8.70 -0.32 -28.43
C ASN A 4 -8.23 0.09 -27.04
N GLN A 5 -7.88 1.36 -26.87
CA GLN A 5 -7.35 1.89 -25.60
C GLN A 5 -8.33 1.70 -24.42
N ARG A 6 -9.63 1.84 -24.66
CA ARG A 6 -10.64 1.69 -23.59
C ARG A 6 -10.75 0.24 -23.10
N ASP A 7 -10.64 -0.72 -24.01
CA ASP A 7 -10.74 -2.15 -23.70
C ASP A 7 -9.45 -2.64 -23.02
N ASP A 8 -8.30 -2.08 -23.42
CA ASP A 8 -6.97 -2.42 -22.89
C ASP A 8 -6.57 -1.64 -21.63
N ARG A 9 -7.34 -0.63 -21.22
CA ARG A 9 -7.03 0.28 -20.12
C ARG A 9 -6.69 -0.45 -18.82
N HIS A 10 -7.49 -1.44 -18.46
CA HIS A 10 -7.26 -2.23 -17.23
C HIS A 10 -5.91 -2.94 -17.27
N ALA A 11 -5.58 -3.60 -18.38
CA ALA A 11 -4.29 -4.29 -18.54
C ALA A 11 -3.11 -3.31 -18.39
N GLN A 12 -3.22 -2.11 -18.95
CA GLN A 12 -2.19 -1.07 -18.83
C GLN A 12 -2.03 -0.59 -17.38
N VAL A 13 -3.10 -0.46 -16.61
CA VAL A 13 -3.03 -0.13 -15.18
C VAL A 13 -2.34 -1.26 -14.39
N ILE A 14 -2.66 -2.52 -14.70
CA ILE A 14 -1.99 -3.66 -14.06
C ILE A 14 -0.51 -3.71 -14.41
N ASP A 15 -0.11 -3.38 -15.64
CA ASP A 15 1.31 -3.29 -16.00
C ASP A 15 2.03 -2.16 -15.24
N ALA A 16 1.39 -1.00 -15.06
CA ALA A 16 1.91 0.06 -14.20
C ALA A 16 2.06 -0.43 -12.74
N ALA A 17 1.07 -1.14 -12.20
CA ALA A 17 1.12 -1.72 -10.86
C ALA A 17 2.27 -2.74 -10.71
N ARG A 18 2.55 -3.56 -11.72
CA ARG A 18 3.71 -4.47 -11.72
C ARG A 18 5.04 -3.72 -11.68
N ARG A 19 5.16 -2.60 -12.41
CA ARG A 19 6.34 -1.73 -12.35
C ARG A 19 6.48 -1.07 -10.98
N MET A 20 5.36 -0.70 -10.34
CA MET A 20 5.35 -0.21 -8.96
C MET A 20 5.91 -1.26 -7.98
N LEU A 21 5.59 -2.56 -8.14
CA LEU A 21 6.18 -3.63 -7.33
C LEU A 21 7.70 -3.72 -7.53
N THR A 22 8.20 -3.52 -8.74
CA THR A 22 9.65 -3.45 -9.00
C THR A 22 10.28 -2.27 -8.25
N ALA A 23 9.64 -1.10 -8.27
CA ALA A 23 10.11 0.07 -7.54
C ALA A 23 10.10 -0.12 -6.02
N ILE A 24 9.08 -0.81 -5.48
CA ILE A 24 9.03 -1.23 -4.07
C ILE A 24 10.22 -2.12 -3.73
N ARG A 25 10.52 -3.10 -4.58
CA ARG A 25 11.63 -4.04 -4.34
C ARG A 25 13.00 -3.35 -4.37
N THR A 26 13.22 -2.45 -5.32
CA THR A 26 14.51 -1.77 -5.52
C THR A 26 14.69 -0.52 -4.66
N ALA A 27 13.65 -0.04 -3.97
CA ALA A 27 13.73 1.11 -3.08
C ALA A 27 14.81 0.90 -2.00
N PRO A 28 15.56 1.94 -1.62
CA PRO A 28 16.55 1.85 -0.53
C PRO A 28 15.93 1.38 0.78
N LYS A 29 16.64 0.52 1.50
CA LYS A 29 16.22 -0.03 2.79
C LYS A 29 17.33 0.08 3.81
N ALA A 30 16.97 0.26 5.07
CA ALA A 30 17.91 0.35 6.16
C ALA A 30 18.86 -0.87 6.20
N LYS A 31 20.16 -0.63 6.20
CA LYS A 31 21.22 -1.65 6.16
C LYS A 31 21.15 -2.61 4.97
N GLY A 32 20.37 -2.29 3.92
CA GLY A 32 20.13 -3.22 2.82
C GLY A 32 19.27 -4.45 3.18
N ASN A 33 18.63 -4.45 4.36
CA ASN A 33 17.77 -5.57 4.78
C ASN A 33 16.43 -5.50 4.07
N ASP A 34 16.17 -6.44 3.17
CA ASP A 34 14.91 -6.50 2.42
C ASP A 34 13.82 -7.23 3.21
N LEU A 35 13.11 -6.46 4.02
CA LEU A 35 11.95 -6.92 4.81
C LEU A 35 10.62 -6.49 4.18
N ILE A 36 10.67 -5.79 3.05
CA ILE A 36 9.48 -5.27 2.36
C ILE A 36 8.81 -6.38 1.56
N GLU A 37 7.49 -6.46 1.71
CA GLU A 37 6.61 -7.30 0.90
C GLU A 37 5.67 -6.41 0.08
N GLY A 38 5.34 -6.85 -1.12
CA GLY A 38 4.41 -6.15 -2.00
C GLY A 38 3.48 -7.12 -2.72
N ALA A 39 2.25 -6.68 -2.98
CA ALA A 39 1.26 -7.41 -3.74
C ALA A 39 0.36 -6.47 -4.53
N ILE A 40 -0.31 -6.99 -5.54
CA ILE A 40 -1.39 -6.30 -6.26
C ILE A 40 -2.70 -7.01 -5.91
N VAL A 41 -3.71 -6.21 -5.59
CA VAL A 41 -5.10 -6.65 -5.39
C VAL A 41 -5.92 -6.11 -6.55
N GLU A 42 -6.61 -6.97 -7.28
CA GLU A 42 -7.45 -6.61 -8.42
C GLU A 42 -8.71 -7.49 -8.48
N GLY A 43 -9.64 -7.15 -9.36
CA GLY A 43 -10.83 -7.94 -9.61
C GLY A 43 -11.70 -8.13 -8.37
N ASP A 44 -12.14 -9.36 -8.13
CA ASP A 44 -13.02 -9.68 -6.99
C ASP A 44 -12.34 -9.48 -5.64
N ASP A 45 -11.02 -9.55 -5.56
CA ASP A 45 -10.29 -9.29 -4.33
C ASP A 45 -10.33 -7.82 -3.91
N LEU A 46 -10.57 -6.86 -4.84
CA LEU A 46 -10.88 -5.47 -4.47
C LEU A 46 -12.18 -5.37 -3.66
N ARG A 47 -13.21 -6.15 -4.02
CA ARG A 47 -14.47 -6.19 -3.27
C ARG A 47 -14.25 -6.78 -1.88
N ARG A 48 -13.52 -7.89 -1.78
CA ARG A 48 -13.16 -8.49 -0.49
C ARG A 48 -12.40 -7.52 0.40
N LEU A 49 -11.46 -6.75 -0.18
CA LEU A 49 -10.73 -5.72 0.55
C LEU A 49 -11.65 -4.59 1.02
N SER A 50 -12.57 -4.13 0.15
CA SER A 50 -13.58 -3.12 0.51
C SER A 50 -14.48 -3.61 1.65
N ASP A 51 -14.95 -4.85 1.59
CA ASP A 51 -15.81 -5.45 2.62
C ASP A 51 -15.08 -5.52 3.97
N ALA A 52 -13.82 -5.94 4.00
CA ALA A 52 -12.99 -5.94 5.21
C ALA A 52 -12.81 -4.53 5.79
N MET A 53 -12.74 -3.50 4.95
CA MET A 53 -12.69 -2.10 5.41
C MET A 53 -14.04 -1.65 5.99
N LEU A 54 -15.17 -2.09 5.42
CA LEU A 54 -16.50 -1.81 5.97
C LEU A 54 -16.72 -2.50 7.31
N GLU A 55 -16.18 -3.70 7.52
CA GLU A 55 -16.17 -4.36 8.82
C GLU A 55 -15.38 -3.52 9.85
N LEU A 56 -14.19 -3.01 9.48
CA LEU A 56 -13.42 -2.09 10.33
C LEU A 56 -14.18 -0.80 10.63
N TYR A 57 -14.98 -0.29 9.68
CA TYR A 57 -15.87 0.83 9.94
C TYR A 57 -16.94 0.48 10.97
N ALA A 58 -17.58 -0.67 10.84
CA ALA A 58 -18.60 -1.11 11.79
C ALA A 58 -18.06 -1.27 13.23
N GLU A 59 -16.81 -1.75 13.36
CA GLU A 59 -16.15 -1.93 14.67
C GLU A 59 -15.65 -0.61 15.28
N THR A 60 -15.17 0.32 14.46
CA THR A 60 -14.44 1.51 14.95
C THR A 60 -15.20 2.82 14.81
N SER A 61 -16.28 2.83 14.02
CA SER A 61 -17.04 4.03 13.63
C SER A 61 -16.20 5.12 12.96
N ARG A 62 -15.02 4.79 12.41
CA ARG A 62 -14.12 5.75 11.75
C ARG A 62 -14.53 5.96 10.29
N PRO A 63 -15.01 7.14 9.88
CA PRO A 63 -15.54 7.40 8.53
C PRO A 63 -14.52 7.16 7.40
N VAL A 64 -13.22 7.21 7.72
CA VAL A 64 -12.15 6.96 6.75
C VAL A 64 -12.25 5.58 6.11
N TYR A 65 -12.64 4.55 6.87
CA TYR A 65 -12.78 3.20 6.33
C TYR A 65 -13.91 3.10 5.31
N GLN A 66 -15.08 3.68 5.63
CA GLN A 66 -16.23 3.69 4.71
C GLN A 66 -15.92 4.48 3.42
N ARG A 67 -15.31 5.67 3.56
CA ARG A 67 -14.94 6.51 2.42
C ARG A 67 -13.95 5.78 1.50
N ASP A 68 -12.90 5.22 2.08
CA ASP A 68 -11.82 4.61 1.31
C ASP A 68 -12.20 3.25 0.74
N ALA A 69 -13.11 2.51 1.39
CA ALA A 69 -13.73 1.29 0.84
C ALA A 69 -14.45 1.61 -0.49
N ALA A 70 -15.22 2.70 -0.54
CA ALA A 70 -15.87 3.13 -1.77
C ALA A 70 -14.84 3.62 -2.81
N ASN A 71 -13.75 4.28 -2.38
CA ASN A 71 -12.74 4.81 -3.28
C ASN A 71 -11.96 3.71 -4.02
N ILE A 72 -11.58 2.62 -3.34
CA ILE A 72 -10.80 1.55 -3.99
C ILE A 72 -11.61 0.85 -5.08
N LEU A 73 -12.94 0.81 -4.97
CA LEU A 73 -13.82 0.22 -5.98
C LEU A 73 -13.97 1.08 -7.24
N GLN A 74 -13.53 2.35 -7.21
CA GLN A 74 -13.49 3.24 -8.37
C GLN A 74 -12.15 3.13 -9.12
N GLY A 75 -11.17 2.45 -8.53
CA GLY A 75 -9.87 2.16 -9.13
C GLY A 75 -9.85 0.83 -9.86
N ASP A 76 -8.73 0.54 -10.47
CA ASP A 76 -8.50 -0.70 -11.22
C ASP A 76 -7.73 -1.72 -10.39
N ALA A 77 -6.89 -1.26 -9.45
CA ALA A 77 -6.08 -2.08 -8.58
C ALA A 77 -5.70 -1.35 -7.29
N VAL A 78 -5.25 -2.13 -6.32
CA VAL A 78 -4.57 -1.64 -5.12
C VAL A 78 -3.21 -2.31 -5.02
N VAL A 79 -2.15 -1.53 -4.98
CA VAL A 79 -0.79 -2.03 -4.70
C VAL A 79 -0.57 -1.96 -3.19
N LEU A 80 -0.26 -3.11 -2.59
CA LEU A 80 0.08 -3.22 -1.18
C LEU A 80 1.59 -3.15 -1.00
N VAL A 81 2.04 -2.45 0.03
CA VAL A 81 3.42 -2.43 0.51
C VAL A 81 3.41 -2.61 2.02
N GLY A 82 4.06 -3.66 2.48
CA GLY A 82 4.13 -4.00 3.90
C GLY A 82 5.54 -4.38 4.32
N ILE A 83 5.77 -4.50 5.63
CA ILE A 83 7.06 -4.89 6.16
C ILE A 83 6.92 -5.97 7.23
N ARG A 84 7.77 -6.98 7.16
CA ARG A 84 7.98 -7.94 8.24
C ARG A 84 8.75 -7.23 9.36
N PRO A 85 8.19 -7.13 10.58
CA PRO A 85 8.78 -6.31 11.63
C PRO A 85 10.08 -6.93 12.14
N GLN A 86 11.17 -6.15 12.04
CA GLN A 86 12.47 -6.54 12.58
C GLN A 86 13.23 -5.28 13.05
N PRO A 87 13.72 -5.24 14.29
CA PRO A 87 14.63 -4.19 14.74
C PRO A 87 15.91 -4.18 13.90
N MET A 88 16.34 -3.01 13.45
CA MET A 88 17.56 -2.89 12.60
C MET A 88 18.87 -3.05 13.38
N GLY A 89 18.84 -3.05 14.72
CA GLY A 89 20.04 -3.17 15.54
C GLY A 89 20.98 -1.97 15.48
N LEU A 90 20.45 -0.78 15.13
CA LEU A 90 21.25 0.45 14.98
C LEU A 90 21.43 1.22 16.29
N ASN A 91 20.64 0.93 17.32
CA ASN A 91 20.60 1.66 18.59
C ASN A 91 20.49 3.20 18.38
N CYS A 92 19.72 3.60 17.37
CA CYS A 92 19.62 4.99 16.90
C CYS A 92 18.64 5.86 17.71
N ALA A 93 17.92 5.27 18.64
CA ALA A 93 16.89 5.91 19.47
C ALA A 93 15.70 6.55 18.71
N HIS A 94 15.61 6.45 17.39
CA HIS A 94 14.52 7.07 16.60
C HIS A 94 13.12 6.54 16.96
N CYS A 95 13.02 5.35 17.54
CA CYS A 95 11.77 4.78 18.06
C CYS A 95 11.47 5.21 19.51
N GLY A 96 12.29 6.10 20.11
CA GLY A 96 12.14 6.60 21.46
C GLY A 96 12.79 5.74 22.57
N PHE A 97 13.47 4.66 22.20
CA PHE A 97 14.18 3.77 23.15
C PHE A 97 15.70 3.89 22.94
N PRO A 98 16.51 3.93 24.02
CA PRO A 98 17.97 4.11 23.93
C PRO A 98 18.66 3.03 23.07
N THR A 99 18.26 1.77 23.22
CA THR A 99 18.78 0.66 22.44
C THR A 99 17.65 -0.14 21.79
N CYS A 100 17.98 -0.92 20.76
CA CYS A 100 17.01 -1.80 20.12
C CYS A 100 16.52 -2.93 21.05
N ALA A 101 17.32 -3.31 22.06
CA ALA A 101 16.96 -4.32 23.05
C ALA A 101 15.90 -3.82 24.04
N ASP A 102 15.94 -2.52 24.38
CA ASP A 102 14.98 -1.90 25.30
C ASP A 102 13.59 -1.72 24.68
N LYS A 103 13.48 -1.81 23.35
CA LYS A 103 12.24 -1.56 22.61
C LYS A 103 11.26 -2.73 22.78
N PRO A 104 10.05 -2.52 23.32
CA PRO A 104 9.02 -3.56 23.38
C PRO A 104 8.68 -4.11 21.98
N ALA A 105 8.38 -5.41 21.88
CA ALA A 105 8.05 -6.05 20.60
C ALA A 105 6.84 -5.44 19.89
N ALA A 106 5.89 -4.87 20.66
CA ALA A 106 4.70 -4.20 20.13
C ALA A 106 5.00 -2.85 19.45
N VAL A 107 6.14 -2.21 19.78
CA VAL A 107 6.54 -0.92 19.19
C VAL A 107 7.28 -1.20 17.88
N PRO A 108 6.89 -0.61 16.75
CA PRO A 108 7.62 -0.79 15.49
C PRO A 108 9.01 -0.13 15.57
N CYS A 109 9.98 -0.70 14.86
CA CYS A 109 11.23 -0.02 14.60
C CYS A 109 10.97 1.20 13.69
N ALA A 110 11.49 2.37 14.01
CA ALA A 110 11.29 3.58 13.20
C ALA A 110 11.76 3.37 11.75
N PHE A 111 12.86 2.65 11.53
CA PHE A 111 13.34 2.35 10.19
C PHE A 111 12.40 1.42 9.41
N ASN A 112 11.62 0.56 10.08
CA ASN A 112 10.60 -0.21 9.37
C ASN A 112 9.53 0.71 8.76
N SER A 113 9.10 1.73 9.49
CA SER A 113 8.12 2.71 8.99
C SER A 113 8.72 3.60 7.89
N ILE A 114 9.99 4.00 8.03
CA ILE A 114 10.72 4.77 7.02
C ILE A 114 10.86 3.96 5.73
N ASP A 115 11.28 2.69 5.81
CA ASP A 115 11.47 1.82 4.64
C ASP A 115 10.15 1.61 3.87
N VAL A 116 9.02 1.41 4.57
CA VAL A 116 7.69 1.34 3.93
C VAL A 116 7.35 2.67 3.24
N GLY A 117 7.64 3.81 3.88
CA GLY A 117 7.40 5.13 3.31
C GLY A 117 8.23 5.38 2.04
N ILE A 118 9.52 5.01 2.06
CA ILE A 118 10.42 5.12 0.89
C ILE A 118 9.92 4.21 -0.24
N ALA A 119 9.57 2.97 0.06
CA ALA A 119 9.05 2.02 -0.91
C ALA A 119 7.73 2.49 -1.54
N ALA A 120 6.80 3.01 -0.72
CA ALA A 120 5.54 3.58 -1.21
C ALA A 120 5.77 4.83 -2.09
N GLY A 121 6.67 5.73 -1.68
CA GLY A 121 7.05 6.90 -2.48
C GLY A 121 7.68 6.52 -3.82
N SER A 122 8.57 5.53 -3.83
CA SER A 122 9.18 4.98 -5.05
C SER A 122 8.12 4.40 -6.00
N ALA A 123 7.14 3.65 -5.46
CA ALA A 123 6.03 3.13 -6.24
C ALA A 123 5.17 4.24 -6.84
N CYS A 124 4.81 5.26 -6.05
CA CYS A 124 4.03 6.40 -6.54
C CYS A 124 4.77 7.21 -7.62
N SER A 125 6.10 7.33 -7.54
CA SER A 125 6.92 7.97 -8.57
C SER A 125 6.80 7.23 -9.90
N VAL A 126 6.94 5.90 -9.91
CA VAL A 126 6.78 5.07 -11.11
C VAL A 126 5.35 5.16 -11.66
N ALA A 127 4.34 5.19 -10.79
CA ALA A 127 2.95 5.38 -11.22
C ALA A 127 2.76 6.72 -11.95
N ALA A 128 3.37 7.80 -11.45
CA ALA A 128 3.34 9.11 -12.09
C ALA A 128 4.02 9.09 -13.47
N ASP A 129 5.16 8.40 -13.62
CA ASP A 129 5.82 8.19 -14.91
C ASP A 129 4.93 7.41 -15.89
N CYS A 130 4.15 6.45 -15.39
CA CYS A 130 3.17 5.68 -16.17
C CYS A 130 1.86 6.44 -16.42
N ARG A 131 1.72 7.68 -15.95
CA ARG A 131 0.50 8.51 -16.08
C ARG A 131 -0.75 7.88 -15.48
N VAL A 132 -0.60 7.11 -14.40
CA VAL A 132 -1.73 6.58 -13.63
C VAL A 132 -1.93 7.37 -12.34
N ASP A 133 -3.19 7.57 -11.96
CA ASP A 133 -3.55 8.23 -10.71
C ASP A 133 -3.33 7.29 -9.53
N THR A 134 -2.87 7.84 -8.41
CA THR A 134 -2.66 7.07 -7.18
C THR A 134 -3.20 7.79 -5.95
N ARG A 135 -3.58 6.99 -4.95
CA ARG A 135 -3.84 7.48 -3.60
C ARG A 135 -3.33 6.48 -2.56
N THR A 136 -2.45 6.93 -1.67
CA THR A 136 -1.99 6.12 -0.54
C THR A 136 -3.04 6.11 0.57
N LEU A 137 -3.39 4.91 1.04
CA LEU A 137 -4.46 4.64 1.99
C LEU A 137 -3.96 3.70 3.09
N PHE A 138 -3.84 4.22 4.33
CA PHE A 138 -3.57 3.33 5.46
C PHE A 138 -4.77 2.44 5.79
N SER A 139 -5.98 2.94 5.55
CA SER A 139 -7.25 2.25 5.80
C SER A 139 -7.36 0.95 5.02
N ALA A 140 -7.00 0.96 3.73
CA ALA A 140 -6.95 -0.25 2.90
C ALA A 140 -5.79 -1.17 3.31
N GLY A 141 -4.67 -0.61 3.81
CA GLY A 141 -3.60 -1.38 4.43
C GLY A 141 -4.08 -2.16 5.67
N MET A 142 -4.92 -1.55 6.50
CA MET A 142 -5.54 -2.22 7.65
C MET A 142 -6.50 -3.33 7.20
N GLY A 143 -7.31 -3.09 6.17
CA GLY A 143 -8.16 -4.13 5.56
C GLY A 143 -7.34 -5.30 5.02
N ALA A 144 -6.23 -5.01 4.34
CA ALA A 144 -5.32 -6.04 3.83
C ALA A 144 -4.69 -6.88 4.96
N MET A 145 -4.31 -6.25 6.07
CA MET A 145 -3.80 -6.96 7.26
C MET A 145 -4.89 -7.86 7.87
N ARG A 146 -6.13 -7.39 7.95
CA ARG A 146 -7.27 -8.19 8.43
C ARG A 146 -7.51 -9.44 7.58
N LEU A 147 -7.35 -9.32 6.26
CA LEU A 147 -7.46 -10.44 5.32
C LEU A 147 -6.20 -11.31 5.24
N GLY A 148 -5.11 -10.92 5.90
CA GLY A 148 -3.83 -11.66 5.84
C GLY A 148 -3.17 -11.65 4.46
N LEU A 149 -3.40 -10.61 3.63
CA LEU A 149 -2.89 -10.55 2.25
C LEU A 149 -1.37 -10.43 2.14
N LEU A 150 -0.71 -9.91 3.19
CA LEU A 150 0.76 -9.90 3.32
C LEU A 150 1.14 -10.60 4.63
N PRO A 151 1.24 -11.94 4.63
CA PRO A 151 1.49 -12.71 5.86
C PRO A 151 2.77 -12.27 6.56
N GLY A 152 2.69 -12.09 7.89
CA GLY A 152 3.82 -11.67 8.71
C GLY A 152 4.12 -10.18 8.70
N CYS A 153 3.50 -9.37 7.84
CA CYS A 153 3.62 -7.92 7.88
C CYS A 153 2.76 -7.32 8.99
N ARG A 154 3.29 -6.31 9.70
CA ARG A 154 2.58 -5.59 10.77
C ARG A 154 2.27 -4.12 10.45
N LEU A 155 2.87 -3.58 9.43
CA LEU A 155 2.61 -2.25 8.90
C LEU A 155 2.42 -2.41 7.40
N VAL A 156 1.22 -2.11 6.92
CA VAL A 156 0.87 -2.19 5.50
C VAL A 156 0.25 -0.87 5.07
N LEU A 157 0.78 -0.30 4.00
CA LEU A 157 0.15 0.77 3.23
C LEU A 157 -0.41 0.20 1.94
N ALA A 158 -1.48 0.81 1.46
CA ALA A 158 -2.10 0.48 0.19
C ALA A 158 -2.06 1.70 -0.72
N ILE A 159 -1.88 1.49 -2.01
CA ILE A 159 -1.87 2.53 -3.02
C ILE A 159 -2.93 2.15 -4.05
N ALA A 160 -4.07 2.84 -4.03
CA ALA A 160 -5.10 2.68 -5.04
C ALA A 160 -4.60 3.26 -6.37
N VAL A 161 -4.87 2.58 -7.48
CA VAL A 161 -4.36 2.93 -8.82
C VAL A 161 -5.51 2.98 -9.81
N SER A 162 -5.53 4.01 -10.69
CA SER A 162 -6.52 4.17 -11.75
C SER A 162 -5.97 4.95 -12.93
N ALA A 163 -6.55 4.76 -14.11
CA ALA A 163 -6.27 5.57 -15.32
C ALA A 163 -7.58 5.94 -16.00
N THR A 164 -8.25 6.97 -15.48
CA THR A 164 -9.47 7.53 -16.05
C THR A 164 -9.27 9.00 -16.42
N SER A 165 -10.21 9.58 -17.17
CA SER A 165 -10.13 11.00 -17.58
C SER A 165 -10.22 11.99 -16.41
N LYS A 166 -10.72 11.52 -15.26
CA LYS A 166 -10.72 12.25 -13.98
C LYS A 166 -10.11 11.37 -12.92
N ASN A 167 -9.38 11.98 -11.97
CA ASN A 167 -8.86 11.25 -10.84
C ASN A 167 -10.00 10.84 -9.89
N PRO A 168 -10.36 9.53 -9.80
CA PRO A 168 -11.52 9.12 -9.02
C PRO A 168 -11.31 9.25 -7.51
N PHE A 169 -10.06 9.38 -7.05
CA PHE A 169 -9.72 9.39 -5.64
C PHE A 169 -9.82 10.77 -4.99
N PHE A 170 -9.75 11.85 -5.79
CA PHE A 170 -9.74 13.23 -5.31
C PHE A 170 -10.88 14.07 -5.86
N ASP A 171 -11.54 13.65 -6.93
CA ASP A 171 -12.73 14.29 -7.47
C ASP A 171 -13.91 14.10 -6.51
N ARG A 172 -14.04 15.01 -5.57
CA ARG A 172 -15.19 15.05 -4.67
C ARG A 172 -16.37 15.72 -5.36
N LYS A 173 -17.53 15.07 -5.31
CA LYS A 173 -18.81 15.67 -5.68
C LYS A 173 -19.26 16.66 -4.61
#